data_34c91124ed1323a6b9dcbae701c3ebbb
#
_entry.id   34c91124ed1323a6b9dcbae701c3ebbb
#
_cell.length_a   1.000
_cell.length_b   1.000
_cell.length_c   1.000
_cell.angle_alpha   90.00
_cell.angle_beta   90.00
_cell.angle_gamma   90.00
#
_symmetry.space_group_name_H-M   'P 1'
#
loop_
_entity.id
_entity.type
_entity.pdbx_description
1 polymer ?
#
loop_
_entity_poly.entity_id
_entity_poly.type
_entity_poly.pdbx_seq_one_letter_code
_entity_poly.pdbx_strand_id
1 'polypeptide(L)'
;MFILIVMMVPTQASAIGFYQFMNKLGWTDTYIPLIIPAVAAPATYYFMKQYMASALPLEIVEAARIDGCGEFKTFNKIVTPILKPAFAVQIIFTFVTNWNNYFMPRLILTSKSKYTIPLVLNAMRYAGPQEKDVGMFSFCLLYTSPS
;
A
#
# COMPACT_ATOMS: atom_id res chain seq x y z
N MET A 1 11.11 -17.02 -6.17
CA MET A 1 10.25 -17.49 -7.26
C MET A 1 8.77 -17.46 -6.88
N PHE A 2 8.36 -17.99 -5.73
CA PHE A 2 6.95 -18.03 -5.29
C PHE A 2 6.27 -16.64 -5.20
N ILE A 3 6.96 -15.62 -4.69
CA ILE A 3 6.44 -14.26 -4.55
C ILE A 3 6.10 -13.62 -5.91
N LEU A 4 6.92 -13.86 -6.93
CA LEU A 4 6.67 -13.34 -8.27
C LEU A 4 5.39 -13.93 -8.88
N ILE A 5 5.12 -15.22 -8.64
CA ILE A 5 3.90 -15.88 -9.10
C ILE A 5 2.67 -15.24 -8.43
N VAL A 6 2.74 -14.95 -7.12
CA VAL A 6 1.65 -14.28 -6.40
C VAL A 6 1.38 -12.87 -6.94
N MET A 7 2.42 -12.15 -7.37
CA MET A 7 2.27 -10.82 -7.96
C MET A 7 1.64 -10.83 -9.36
N MET A 8 1.64 -11.98 -10.06
CA MET A 8 1.01 -12.10 -11.38
C MET A 8 -0.52 -12.28 -11.31
N VAL A 9 -1.06 -12.57 -10.13
CA VAL A 9 -2.52 -12.71 -9.97
C VAL A 9 -3.16 -11.32 -10.01
N PRO A 10 -4.05 -11.04 -10.98
CA PRO A 10 -4.71 -9.75 -11.06
C PRO A 10 -5.65 -9.55 -9.86
N THR A 11 -5.48 -8.44 -9.16
CA THR A 11 -6.30 -8.11 -7.97
C THR A 11 -7.79 -8.03 -8.29
N GLN A 12 -8.13 -7.65 -9.51
CA GLN A 12 -9.52 -7.58 -9.99
C GLN A 12 -10.20 -8.95 -10.03
N ALA A 13 -9.47 -10.01 -10.41
CA ALA A 13 -10.00 -11.36 -10.46
C ALA A 13 -10.33 -11.91 -9.05
N SER A 14 -9.51 -11.56 -8.06
CA SER A 14 -9.71 -11.99 -6.68
C SER A 14 -10.68 -11.10 -5.88
N ALA A 15 -11.07 -9.94 -6.42
CA ALA A 15 -11.84 -8.92 -5.71
C ALA A 15 -13.22 -9.42 -5.25
N ILE A 16 -13.90 -10.23 -6.08
CA ILE A 16 -15.25 -10.76 -5.76
C ILE A 16 -15.15 -11.75 -4.60
N GLY A 17 -14.20 -12.68 -4.66
CA GLY A 17 -13.96 -13.63 -3.58
C GLY A 17 -13.55 -12.94 -2.27
N PHE A 18 -12.70 -11.93 -2.36
CA PHE A 18 -12.29 -11.11 -1.23
C PHE A 18 -13.49 -10.39 -0.60
N TYR A 19 -14.35 -9.76 -1.41
CA TYR A 19 -15.57 -9.11 -0.92
C TYR A 19 -16.52 -10.07 -0.20
N GLN A 20 -16.76 -11.25 -0.80
CA GLN A 20 -17.61 -12.27 -0.18
C GLN A 20 -17.04 -12.74 1.16
N PHE A 21 -15.74 -12.92 1.25
CA PHE A 21 -15.05 -13.30 2.48
C PHE A 21 -15.18 -12.21 3.56
N MET A 22 -14.96 -10.94 3.19
CA MET A 22 -15.12 -9.81 4.11
C MET A 22 -16.57 -9.64 4.57
N ASN A 23 -17.53 -9.90 3.69
CA ASN A 23 -18.94 -9.86 4.04
C ASN A 23 -19.32 -10.96 5.06
N LYS A 24 -18.78 -12.16 4.91
CA LYS A 24 -18.97 -13.25 5.89
C LYS A 24 -18.38 -12.93 7.26
N LEU A 25 -17.31 -12.16 7.32
CA LEU A 25 -16.68 -11.69 8.57
C LEU A 25 -17.39 -10.47 9.18
N GLY A 26 -18.36 -9.87 8.48
CA GLY A 26 -19.02 -8.65 8.93
C GLY A 26 -18.14 -7.40 8.85
N TRP A 27 -17.07 -7.42 8.04
CA TRP A 27 -16.10 -6.32 7.90
C TRP A 27 -16.38 -5.40 6.71
N THR A 28 -17.53 -5.55 6.07
CA THR A 28 -17.99 -4.61 5.06
C THR A 28 -18.25 -3.24 5.68
N ASP A 29 -18.07 -2.19 4.89
CA ASP A 29 -18.19 -0.79 5.33
C ASP A 29 -17.25 -0.39 6.48
N THR A 30 -16.07 -1.02 6.54
CA THR A 30 -15.00 -0.68 7.48
C THR A 30 -13.67 -0.47 6.73
N TYR A 31 -12.68 0.17 7.39
CA TYR A 31 -11.33 0.33 6.82
C TYR A 31 -10.44 -0.89 7.02
N ILE A 32 -10.85 -1.86 7.85
CA ILE A 32 -10.07 -3.06 8.19
C ILE A 32 -9.66 -3.84 6.95
N PRO A 33 -10.56 -4.15 5.98
CA PRO A 33 -10.19 -4.85 4.76
C PRO A 33 -9.23 -4.11 3.83
N LEU A 34 -9.12 -2.79 3.99
CA LEU A 34 -8.17 -1.99 3.22
C LEU A 34 -6.77 -1.99 3.87
N ILE A 35 -6.72 -2.04 5.22
CA ILE A 35 -5.48 -1.94 5.98
C ILE A 35 -4.78 -3.30 6.09
N ILE A 36 -5.49 -4.38 6.42
CA ILE A 36 -4.88 -5.69 6.67
C ILE A 36 -4.08 -6.22 5.47
N PRO A 37 -4.61 -6.24 4.22
CA PRO A 37 -3.84 -6.71 3.08
C PRO A 37 -2.65 -5.82 2.74
N ALA A 38 -2.72 -4.52 3.05
CA ALA A 38 -1.64 -3.58 2.79
C ALA A 38 -0.41 -3.84 3.68
N VAL A 39 -0.59 -4.41 4.87
CA VAL A 39 0.52 -4.79 5.77
C VAL A 39 1.37 -5.91 5.17
N ALA A 40 0.76 -6.84 4.44
CA ALA A 40 1.43 -7.99 3.84
C ALA A 40 1.61 -7.82 2.32
N ALA A 41 2.16 -6.68 1.88
CA ALA A 41 2.36 -6.39 0.46
C ALA A 41 3.56 -7.17 -0.13
N PRO A 42 3.35 -8.17 -1.01
CA PRO A 42 4.43 -8.97 -1.59
C PRO A 42 5.44 -8.13 -2.39
N ALA A 43 4.97 -7.08 -3.06
CA ALA A 43 5.80 -6.17 -3.82
C ALA A 43 6.80 -5.42 -2.93
N THR A 44 6.35 -4.92 -1.78
CA THR A 44 7.19 -4.25 -0.79
C THR A 44 8.26 -5.19 -0.26
N TYR A 45 7.89 -6.42 0.10
CA TYR A 45 8.84 -7.42 0.56
C TYR A 45 9.90 -7.73 -0.51
N TYR A 46 9.48 -7.94 -1.76
CA TYR A 46 10.40 -8.22 -2.86
C TYR A 46 11.38 -7.06 -3.10
N PHE A 47 10.89 -5.85 -3.14
CA PHE A 47 11.72 -4.65 -3.29
C PHE A 47 12.75 -4.53 -2.18
N MET A 48 12.32 -4.65 -0.92
CA MET A 48 13.22 -4.57 0.23
C MET A 48 14.28 -5.67 0.21
N LYS A 49 13.90 -6.90 -0.16
CA LYS A 49 14.84 -8.02 -0.29
C LYS A 49 15.89 -7.75 -1.36
N GLN A 50 15.48 -7.23 -2.52
CA GLN A 50 16.41 -6.91 -3.61
C GLN A 50 17.37 -5.79 -3.23
N TYR A 51 16.86 -4.76 -2.57
CA TYR A 51 17.68 -3.67 -2.08
C TYR A 51 18.69 -4.15 -1.03
N MET A 52 18.28 -4.99 -0.09
CA MET A 52 19.20 -5.59 0.89
C MET A 52 20.31 -6.38 0.21
N ALA A 53 19.98 -7.17 -0.81
CA ALA A 53 20.97 -7.98 -1.52
C ALA A 53 22.03 -7.14 -2.25
N SER A 54 21.69 -5.91 -2.64
CA SER A 54 22.59 -4.99 -3.35
C SER A 54 23.35 -4.01 -2.44
N ALA A 55 22.71 -3.57 -1.35
CA ALA A 55 23.19 -2.48 -0.51
C ALA A 55 23.84 -2.94 0.82
N LEU A 56 23.63 -4.20 1.23
CA LEU A 56 24.14 -4.72 2.49
C LEU A 56 25.30 -5.68 2.23
N PRO A 57 26.57 -5.29 2.50
CA PRO A 57 27.70 -6.21 2.49
C PRO A 57 27.53 -7.26 3.59
N LEU A 58 27.61 -8.55 3.23
CA LEU A 58 27.52 -9.65 4.19
C LEU A 58 28.61 -9.60 5.26
N GLU A 59 29.76 -9.07 4.90
CA GLU A 59 30.92 -8.88 5.78
C GLU A 59 30.58 -8.07 7.05
N ILE A 60 29.71 -7.06 6.92
CA ILE A 60 29.29 -6.24 8.07
C ILE A 60 28.43 -7.07 9.03
N VAL A 61 27.58 -7.94 8.50
CA VAL A 61 26.73 -8.82 9.31
C VAL A 61 27.57 -9.89 10.00
N GLU A 62 28.55 -10.45 9.29
CA GLU A 62 29.49 -11.43 9.84
C GLU A 62 30.36 -10.83 10.93
N ALA A 63 30.91 -9.62 10.74
CA ALA A 63 31.65 -8.92 11.75
C ALA A 63 30.82 -8.69 13.03
N ALA A 64 29.56 -8.27 12.88
CA ALA A 64 28.66 -8.09 14.01
C ALA A 64 28.38 -9.40 14.78
N ARG A 65 28.37 -10.54 14.09
CA ARG A 65 28.23 -11.85 14.73
C ARG A 65 29.49 -12.22 15.51
N ILE A 66 30.68 -11.96 14.97
CA ILE A 66 31.96 -12.17 15.64
C ILE A 66 32.04 -11.33 16.92
N ASP A 67 31.53 -10.10 16.88
CA ASP A 67 31.42 -9.20 18.04
C ASP A 67 30.35 -9.62 19.06
N GLY A 68 29.69 -10.78 18.87
CA GLY A 68 28.71 -11.33 19.79
C GLY A 68 27.35 -10.60 19.74
N CYS A 69 27.09 -9.80 18.70
CA CYS A 69 25.78 -9.19 18.50
C CYS A 69 24.73 -10.21 18.10
N GLY A 70 23.63 -10.28 18.88
CA GLY A 70 22.47 -11.11 18.50
C GLY A 70 21.78 -10.60 17.24
N GLU A 71 21.13 -11.48 16.49
CA GLU A 71 20.47 -11.20 15.19
C GLU A 71 19.53 -9.98 15.24
N PHE A 72 18.70 -9.86 16.28
CA PHE A 72 17.79 -8.74 16.45
C PHE A 72 18.48 -7.40 16.66
N LYS A 73 19.60 -7.40 17.40
CA LYS A 73 20.43 -6.22 17.62
C LYS A 73 21.16 -5.80 16.34
N THR A 74 21.68 -6.76 15.59
CA THR A 74 22.30 -6.56 14.28
C THR A 74 21.30 -5.96 13.30
N PHE A 75 20.10 -6.53 13.22
CA PHE A 75 19.04 -6.00 12.35
C PHE A 75 18.71 -4.53 12.69
N ASN A 76 18.42 -4.22 13.95
CA ASN A 76 17.99 -2.86 14.33
C ASN A 76 19.09 -1.81 14.28
N LYS A 77 20.33 -2.16 14.70
CA LYS A 77 21.43 -1.19 14.81
C LYS A 77 22.26 -1.04 13.54
N ILE A 78 22.35 -2.08 12.72
CA ILE A 78 23.22 -2.10 11.54
C ILE A 78 22.41 -2.11 10.26
N VAL A 79 21.52 -3.10 10.09
CA VAL A 79 20.77 -3.29 8.84
C VAL A 79 19.76 -2.18 8.62
N THR A 80 18.94 -1.86 9.62
CA THR A 80 17.87 -0.86 9.48
C THR A 80 18.38 0.54 9.09
N PRO A 81 19.48 1.08 9.65
CA PRO A 81 20.04 2.36 9.22
C PRO A 81 20.50 2.37 7.76
N ILE A 82 21.08 1.28 7.27
CA ILE A 82 21.53 1.13 5.88
C ILE A 82 20.31 1.11 4.94
N LEU A 83 19.18 0.57 5.38
CA LEU A 83 17.96 0.47 4.60
C LEU A 83 17.09 1.75 4.62
N LYS A 84 17.48 2.80 5.35
CA LYS A 84 16.70 4.06 5.42
C LYS A 84 16.29 4.63 4.05
N PRO A 85 17.17 4.69 3.04
CA PRO A 85 16.77 5.19 1.71
C PRO A 85 15.69 4.32 1.06
N ALA A 86 15.79 3.00 1.19
CA ALA A 86 14.80 2.08 0.66
C ALA A 86 13.44 2.22 1.34
N PHE A 87 13.43 2.44 2.66
CA PHE A 87 12.19 2.73 3.38
C PHE A 87 11.55 4.04 2.90
N ALA A 88 12.32 5.10 2.69
CA ALA A 88 11.80 6.37 2.19
C ALA A 88 11.13 6.21 0.82
N VAL A 89 11.79 5.54 -0.11
CA VAL A 89 11.25 5.24 -1.44
C VAL A 89 9.96 4.41 -1.32
N GLN A 90 9.97 3.37 -0.49
CA GLN A 90 8.82 2.49 -0.33
C GLN A 90 7.62 3.20 0.32
N ILE A 91 7.84 4.10 1.26
CA ILE A 91 6.79 4.92 1.87
C ILE A 91 6.12 5.79 0.79
N ILE A 92 6.90 6.44 -0.07
CA ILE A 92 6.38 7.27 -1.16
C ILE A 92 5.54 6.43 -2.12
N PHE A 93 6.04 5.30 -2.59
CA PHE A 93 5.31 4.42 -3.51
C PHE A 93 4.01 3.89 -2.88
N THR A 94 4.08 3.45 -1.62
CA THR A 94 2.90 2.95 -0.91
C THR A 94 1.86 4.05 -0.71
N PHE A 95 2.32 5.26 -0.36
CA PHE A 95 1.43 6.41 -0.22
C PHE A 95 0.72 6.73 -1.53
N VAL A 96 1.46 6.89 -2.64
CA VAL A 96 0.89 7.23 -3.95
C VAL A 96 -0.08 6.15 -4.42
N THR A 97 0.28 4.88 -4.26
CA THR A 97 -0.58 3.75 -4.65
C THR A 97 -1.89 3.73 -3.87
N ASN A 98 -1.83 3.92 -2.55
CA ASN A 98 -3.03 3.94 -1.72
C ASN A 98 -3.85 5.22 -1.90
N TRP A 99 -3.19 6.37 -2.12
CA TRP A 99 -3.86 7.63 -2.41
C TRP A 99 -4.70 7.56 -3.67
N ASN A 100 -4.21 6.90 -4.72
CA ASN A 100 -4.91 6.74 -6.00
C ASN A 100 -5.84 5.52 -6.04
N ASN A 101 -5.91 4.73 -4.96
CA ASN A 101 -6.72 3.53 -4.94
C ASN A 101 -8.22 3.87 -4.89
N TYR A 102 -8.90 3.61 -6.00
CA TYR A 102 -10.34 3.79 -6.15
C TYR A 102 -11.11 2.47 -6.03
N PHE A 103 -10.57 1.40 -6.63
CA PHE A 103 -11.30 0.16 -6.89
C PHE A 103 -11.69 -0.57 -5.59
N MET A 104 -10.75 -0.83 -4.69
CA MET A 104 -11.01 -1.54 -3.44
C MET A 104 -11.90 -0.75 -2.47
N PRO A 105 -11.68 0.56 -2.24
CA PRO A 105 -12.61 1.35 -1.44
C PRO A 105 -14.03 1.38 -2.01
N ARG A 106 -14.18 1.45 -3.33
CA ARG A 106 -15.50 1.42 -3.97
C ARG A 106 -16.25 0.10 -3.74
N LEU A 107 -15.51 -1.01 -3.69
CA LEU A 107 -16.09 -2.33 -3.48
C LEU A 107 -16.55 -2.53 -2.03
N ILE A 108 -15.79 -2.01 -1.06
CA ILE A 108 -15.94 -2.32 0.37
C ILE A 108 -16.77 -1.27 1.11
N LEU A 109 -16.55 0.03 0.81
CA LEU A 109 -17.21 1.12 1.52
C LEU A 109 -18.57 1.45 0.87
N THR A 110 -19.60 1.36 1.69
CA THR A 110 -20.98 1.66 1.26
C THR A 110 -21.44 3.04 1.76
N SER A 111 -21.00 3.43 2.96
CA SER A 111 -21.39 4.69 3.59
C SER A 111 -20.64 5.88 2.99
N LYS A 112 -21.33 6.90 2.53
CA LYS A 112 -20.75 8.14 1.95
C LYS A 112 -19.79 8.86 2.91
N SER A 113 -20.03 8.77 4.23
CA SER A 113 -19.18 9.37 5.27
C SER A 113 -17.77 8.75 5.38
N LYS A 114 -17.59 7.55 4.82
CA LYS A 114 -16.32 6.81 4.87
C LYS A 114 -15.57 6.82 3.54
N TYR A 115 -16.05 7.57 2.55
CA TYR A 115 -15.45 7.59 1.23
C TYR A 115 -14.03 8.17 1.27
N THR A 116 -13.13 7.52 0.56
CA THR A 116 -11.78 8.05 0.27
C THR A 116 -11.86 9.17 -0.75
N ILE A 117 -10.83 10.02 -0.82
CA ILE A 117 -10.79 11.17 -1.74
C ILE A 117 -11.09 10.77 -3.20
N PRO A 118 -10.46 9.74 -3.79
CA PRO A 118 -10.80 9.32 -5.16
C PRO A 118 -12.25 8.89 -5.33
N LEU A 119 -12.85 8.32 -4.27
CA LEU A 119 -14.23 7.89 -4.30
C LEU A 119 -15.21 9.06 -4.26
N VAL A 120 -14.92 10.07 -3.42
CA VAL A 120 -15.69 11.32 -3.36
C VAL A 120 -15.61 12.07 -4.69
N LEU A 121 -14.42 12.19 -5.28
CA LEU A 121 -14.23 12.85 -6.59
C LEU A 121 -15.03 12.17 -7.70
N ASN A 122 -15.01 10.85 -7.71
CA ASN A 122 -15.80 10.09 -8.68
C ASN A 122 -17.30 10.28 -8.45
N ALA A 123 -17.77 10.27 -7.20
CA ALA A 123 -19.15 10.53 -6.85
C ALA A 123 -19.59 11.94 -7.29
N MET A 124 -18.77 12.96 -7.09
CA MET A 124 -19.02 14.33 -7.54
C MET A 124 -19.06 14.46 -9.07
N ARG A 125 -18.24 13.67 -9.77
CA ARG A 125 -18.22 13.67 -11.25
C ARG A 125 -19.54 13.23 -11.86
N TYR A 126 -20.22 12.29 -11.19
CA TYR A 126 -21.53 11.76 -11.63
C TYR A 126 -22.72 12.46 -10.96
N ALA A 127 -22.49 13.32 -9.98
CA ALA A 127 -23.52 14.19 -9.40
C ALA A 127 -23.94 15.25 -10.41
N GLY A 128 -25.23 15.60 -10.37
CA GLY A 128 -25.80 16.64 -11.25
C GLY A 128 -25.16 18.02 -11.07
N PRO A 129 -25.51 18.98 -11.94
CA PRO A 129 -24.88 20.31 -11.94
C PRO A 129 -25.00 21.10 -10.62
N GLN A 130 -25.98 20.79 -9.80
CA GLN A 130 -26.25 21.49 -8.53
C GLN A 130 -25.37 21.07 -7.36
N GLU A 131 -24.68 19.91 -7.44
CA GLU A 131 -23.78 19.43 -6.39
C GLU A 131 -22.28 19.60 -6.74
N LYS A 132 -21.97 20.18 -7.88
CA LYS A 132 -20.60 20.37 -8.32
C LYS A 132 -20.03 21.65 -7.77
N ASP A 133 -19.26 21.57 -6.71
CA ASP A 133 -18.30 22.61 -6.35
C ASP A 133 -17.11 22.53 -7.30
N VAL A 134 -17.16 23.32 -8.38
CA VAL A 134 -16.18 23.33 -9.47
C VAL A 134 -14.77 23.66 -8.97
N GLY A 135 -14.65 24.46 -7.92
CA GLY A 135 -13.35 24.81 -7.33
C GLY A 135 -12.68 23.62 -6.66
N MET A 136 -13.41 22.90 -5.83
CA MET A 136 -12.89 21.70 -5.13
C MET A 136 -12.61 20.56 -6.12
N PHE A 137 -13.42 20.41 -7.15
CA PHE A 137 -13.24 19.44 -8.21
C PHE A 137 -11.96 19.70 -9.04
N SER A 138 -11.73 20.96 -9.42
CA SER A 138 -10.54 21.34 -10.19
C SER A 138 -9.26 21.15 -9.38
N PHE A 139 -9.26 21.53 -8.12
CA PHE A 139 -8.12 21.37 -7.22
C PHE A 139 -7.75 19.89 -7.03
N CYS A 140 -8.74 19.05 -6.81
CA CYS A 140 -8.51 17.60 -6.63
C CYS A 140 -8.08 16.91 -7.94
N LEU A 141 -8.58 17.33 -9.12
CA LEU A 141 -8.14 16.79 -10.42
C LEU A 141 -6.67 17.14 -10.72
N LEU A 142 -6.23 18.36 -10.39
CA LEU A 142 -4.84 18.78 -10.56
C LEU A 142 -3.87 17.96 -9.69
N TYR A 143 -4.32 17.52 -8.51
CA TYR A 143 -3.48 16.78 -7.56
C TYR A 143 -3.48 15.26 -7.79
N THR A 144 -4.49 14.71 -8.46
CA THR A 144 -4.64 13.25 -8.66
C THR A 144 -4.46 12.80 -10.09
N SER A 145 -4.28 13.73 -11.05
CA SER A 145 -3.98 13.36 -12.43
C SER A 145 -2.53 12.88 -12.52
N PRO A 146 -2.26 11.61 -12.82
CA PRO A 146 -0.95 11.20 -13.26
C PRO A 146 -0.70 11.85 -14.62
N SER A 147 0.25 12.77 -14.68
CA SER A 147 0.84 13.28 -15.92
C SER A 147 1.62 12.16 -16.61
#